data_18e1b909f9fe23eb0ae3014e92acf4f7
#
_entry.id   18e1b909f9fe23eb0ae3014e92acf4f7
#
_cell.length_a   1.000
_cell.length_b   1.000
_cell.length_c   1.000
_cell.angle_alpha   90.00
_cell.angle_beta   90.00
_cell.angle_gamma   90.00
#
_symmetry.space_group_name_H-M   'P 1'
#
loop_
_entity.id
_entity.type
_entity.pdbx_description
1 polymer ?
#
loop_
_entity_poly.entity_id
_entity_poly.type
_entity_poly.pdbx_seq_one_letter_code
_entity_poly.pdbx_strand_id
1 'polypeptide(L)'
;MGKIMKLKPIREKDIYLQEAMNSTIKYCRIIRKPFKNKYKYFLQIIMEGSAPKKIKLGIGKCGLDEGTSTIAYYNDTKASFYVLCENIKKYEKEIKEYTIKYERQRRLNNPQNYDENGKIIKGSRFKNTKNTIKTLMKLKNAYRKKSKYIKQNNNYLVNRLLEQCDLIIKEPMNFKALAKRAKETKKSDKISTSTKKDESKKQVTKSTCSVATLYKKKKRFGSSINKRAPGYFNSRLESQIKRYGGDFIDIDIKNYKASQYNHITKEAKKPKLSERTKLIGKDIVQRDLYSAFLLYCYKDKSHINFDECEKLFKDFLNKQEQTIKEERMLYNYAIKEKEELDKAHKNFGLNDF
;
A
#
# COMPACT_ATOMS: atom_id res chain seq x y z
N MET A 1 28.88 -30.85 28.25
CA MET A 1 29.60 -29.69 27.64
C MET A 1 28.79 -29.08 26.51
N GLY A 2 28.39 -27.82 26.62
CA GLY A 2 27.66 -27.11 25.56
C GLY A 2 28.59 -26.77 24.40
N LYS A 3 28.11 -26.94 23.14
CA LYS A 3 28.85 -26.50 21.95
C LYS A 3 28.78 -25.00 21.79
N ILE A 4 29.91 -24.32 21.76
CA ILE A 4 29.98 -22.87 21.45
C ILE A 4 29.75 -22.67 19.95
N MET A 5 28.75 -21.92 19.58
CA MET A 5 28.49 -21.51 18.19
C MET A 5 29.14 -20.16 17.92
N LYS A 6 30.01 -20.10 16.89
CA LYS A 6 30.53 -18.81 16.42
C LYS A 6 29.45 -18.03 15.67
N LEU A 7 29.22 -16.80 16.06
CA LEU A 7 28.30 -15.86 15.38
C LEU A 7 29.09 -14.98 14.44
N LYS A 8 28.57 -14.76 13.23
CA LYS A 8 29.09 -13.77 12.29
C LYS A 8 28.20 -12.54 12.32
N PRO A 9 28.72 -11.36 12.70
CA PRO A 9 27.95 -10.11 12.61
C PRO A 9 27.48 -9.85 11.17
N ILE A 10 26.27 -9.32 11.01
CA ILE A 10 25.72 -9.00 9.68
C ILE A 10 26.40 -7.76 9.11
N ARG A 11 26.77 -6.81 9.97
CA ARG A 11 27.37 -5.53 9.63
C ARG A 11 28.40 -5.12 10.68
N GLU A 12 29.62 -5.56 10.51
CA GLU A 12 30.72 -5.29 11.47
C GLU A 12 31.05 -3.79 11.61
N LYS A 13 30.93 -3.03 10.51
CA LYS A 13 31.25 -1.60 10.45
C LYS A 13 30.05 -0.67 10.64
N ASP A 14 28.91 -1.20 11.16
CA ASP A 14 27.71 -0.38 11.38
C ASP A 14 27.82 0.32 12.73
N ILE A 15 28.04 1.66 12.71
CA ILE A 15 28.17 2.51 13.91
C ILE A 15 26.96 2.31 14.84
N TYR A 16 25.75 2.21 14.27
CA TYR A 16 24.52 2.00 15.07
C TYR A 16 24.49 0.64 15.77
N LEU A 17 25.13 -0.38 15.18
CA LEU A 17 25.29 -1.68 15.84
C LEU A 17 26.28 -1.58 17.00
N GLN A 18 27.39 -0.86 16.79
CA GLN A 18 28.40 -0.65 17.84
C GLN A 18 27.81 0.12 19.02
N GLU A 19 27.09 1.20 18.78
CA GLU A 19 26.38 1.96 19.83
C GLU A 19 25.35 1.07 20.56
N ALA A 20 24.58 0.27 19.81
CA ALA A 20 23.61 -0.64 20.42
C ALA A 20 24.28 -1.66 21.33
N MET A 21 25.45 -2.18 20.98
CA MET A 21 26.17 -3.20 21.79
C MET A 21 26.66 -2.67 23.13
N ASN A 22 26.70 -1.34 23.32
CA ASN A 22 26.98 -0.73 24.61
C ASN A 22 25.78 -0.71 25.57
N SER A 23 24.60 -1.10 25.11
CA SER A 23 23.38 -1.15 25.91
C SER A 23 23.17 -2.51 26.57
N THR A 24 22.44 -2.56 27.69
CA THR A 24 22.12 -3.80 28.40
C THR A 24 21.29 -4.75 27.53
N ILE A 25 21.65 -6.03 27.51
CA ILE A 25 20.89 -7.06 26.81
C ILE A 25 19.69 -7.49 27.64
N LYS A 26 18.47 -7.31 27.11
CA LYS A 26 17.25 -7.80 27.76
C LYS A 26 17.06 -9.31 27.58
N TYR A 27 17.14 -9.76 26.34
CA TYR A 27 17.05 -11.18 25.99
C TYR A 27 17.54 -11.44 24.56
N CYS A 28 17.77 -12.71 24.26
CA CYS A 28 18.13 -13.17 22.93
C CYS A 28 17.12 -14.19 22.41
N ARG A 29 16.98 -14.27 21.09
CA ARG A 29 16.17 -15.29 20.44
C ARG A 29 16.79 -15.78 19.14
N ILE A 30 16.63 -17.06 18.83
CA ILE A 30 17.06 -17.64 17.55
C ILE A 30 15.91 -17.54 16.56
N ILE A 31 16.17 -16.92 15.41
CA ILE A 31 15.19 -16.74 14.32
C ILE A 31 15.62 -17.59 13.13
N ARG A 32 14.74 -18.49 12.69
CA ARG A 32 14.91 -19.25 11.45
C ARG A 32 14.21 -18.54 10.29
N LYS A 33 14.94 -18.22 9.23
CA LYS A 33 14.40 -17.59 8.01
C LYS A 33 14.63 -18.45 6.78
N PRO A 34 13.65 -18.63 5.88
CA PRO A 34 13.87 -19.31 4.61
C PRO A 34 14.81 -18.47 3.72
N PHE A 35 15.78 -19.14 3.11
CA PHE A 35 16.75 -18.51 2.20
C PHE A 35 17.06 -19.47 1.04
N LYS A 36 16.65 -19.12 -0.18
CA LYS A 36 16.72 -20.00 -1.36
C LYS A 36 16.04 -21.37 -1.03
N ASN A 37 16.82 -22.45 -1.03
CA ASN A 37 16.36 -23.82 -0.75
C ASN A 37 16.67 -24.30 0.67
N LYS A 38 17.20 -23.42 1.52
CA LYS A 38 17.66 -23.74 2.88
C LYS A 38 17.04 -22.78 3.90
N TYR A 39 17.31 -23.02 5.17
CA TYR A 39 17.08 -22.08 6.24
C TYR A 39 18.39 -21.42 6.65
N LYS A 40 18.34 -20.14 7.01
CA LYS A 40 19.38 -19.45 7.76
C LYS A 40 18.87 -19.16 9.16
N TYR A 41 19.75 -19.29 10.12
CA TYR A 41 19.49 -19.01 11.52
C TYR A 41 20.18 -17.71 11.88
N PHE A 42 19.52 -16.89 12.68
CA PHE A 42 20.01 -15.61 13.15
C PHE A 42 19.82 -15.54 14.66
N LEU A 43 20.83 -15.08 15.37
CA LEU A 43 20.65 -14.62 16.74
C LEU A 43 20.13 -13.18 16.69
N GLN A 44 19.00 -12.92 17.30
CA GLN A 44 18.47 -11.57 17.51
C GLN A 44 18.69 -11.22 18.99
N ILE A 45 19.48 -10.19 19.22
CA ILE A 45 19.75 -9.63 20.55
C ILE A 45 18.82 -8.43 20.73
N ILE A 46 18.05 -8.41 21.79
CA ILE A 46 17.16 -7.31 22.16
C ILE A 46 17.85 -6.52 23.27
N MET A 47 18.13 -5.26 22.98
CA MET A 47 18.82 -4.34 23.87
C MET A 47 17.83 -3.41 24.56
N GLU A 48 18.21 -2.86 25.72
CA GLU A 48 17.52 -1.76 26.37
C GLU A 48 17.74 -0.43 25.64
N GLY A 49 16.88 0.55 25.92
CA GLY A 49 16.99 1.88 25.36
C GLY A 49 16.33 2.03 23.98
N SER A 50 16.58 3.15 23.34
CA SER A 50 16.06 3.51 22.02
C SER A 50 17.17 3.47 20.97
N ALA A 51 16.85 2.96 19.77
CA ALA A 51 17.83 2.92 18.69
C ALA A 51 18.26 4.35 18.29
N PRO A 52 19.53 4.56 17.88
CA PRO A 52 20.02 5.88 17.44
C PRO A 52 19.16 6.46 16.31
N LYS A 53 19.03 7.80 16.30
CA LYS A 53 18.32 8.53 15.24
C LYS A 53 19.15 8.49 13.95
N LYS A 54 18.55 8.09 12.83
CA LYS A 54 19.26 7.91 11.53
C LYS A 54 19.05 9.04 10.55
N ILE A 55 18.04 9.88 10.78
CA ILE A 55 17.70 11.04 9.96
C ILE A 55 17.59 12.27 10.86
N LYS A 56 17.79 13.42 10.27
CA LYS A 56 17.45 14.71 10.89
C LYS A 56 15.98 14.99 10.58
N LEU A 57 15.20 15.37 11.58
CA LEU A 57 13.82 15.80 11.39
C LEU A 57 13.83 17.14 10.63
N GLY A 58 12.97 17.27 9.63
CA GLY A 58 12.70 18.53 8.97
C GLY A 58 12.01 19.53 9.89
N ILE A 59 11.75 20.72 9.40
CA ILE A 59 11.05 21.79 10.11
C ILE A 59 9.86 22.21 9.24
N GLY A 60 8.71 22.46 9.89
CA GLY A 60 7.49 22.92 9.24
C GLY A 60 6.38 21.88 9.17
N LYS A 61 5.24 22.33 8.71
CA LYS A 61 4.02 21.47 8.63
C LYS A 61 3.88 20.77 7.29
N CYS A 62 3.16 19.66 7.28
CA CYS A 62 2.82 18.90 6.09
C CYS A 62 1.38 18.41 6.16
N GLY A 63 0.58 18.69 5.13
CA GLY A 63 -0.73 18.07 4.94
C GLY A 63 -0.58 16.76 4.17
N LEU A 64 -1.18 15.68 4.66
CA LEU A 64 -1.04 14.32 4.13
C LEU A 64 -2.40 13.68 3.85
N ASP A 65 -2.71 13.41 2.59
CA ASP A 65 -3.88 12.61 2.17
C ASP A 65 -3.46 11.18 1.86
N GLU A 66 -3.96 10.23 2.68
CA GLU A 66 -3.63 8.81 2.59
C GLU A 66 -4.71 8.01 1.86
N GLY A 67 -4.36 7.44 0.70
CA GLY A 67 -5.18 6.44 0.03
C GLY A 67 -4.80 5.01 0.39
N THR A 68 -5.47 4.03 -0.22
CA THR A 68 -5.15 2.60 -0.04
C THR A 68 -3.91 2.16 -0.83
N SER A 69 -3.46 2.96 -1.78
CA SER A 69 -2.33 2.67 -2.68
C SER A 69 -1.43 3.87 -2.93
N THR A 70 -1.90 5.06 -2.65
CA THR A 70 -1.27 6.33 -2.99
C THR A 70 -1.26 7.24 -1.77
N ILE A 71 -0.31 8.15 -1.72
CA ILE A 71 -0.18 9.18 -0.71
C ILE A 71 0.10 10.48 -1.44
N ALA A 72 -0.73 11.49 -1.20
CA ALA A 72 -0.46 12.85 -1.62
C ALA A 72 -0.01 13.66 -0.40
N TYR A 73 0.97 14.53 -0.57
CA TYR A 73 1.37 15.46 0.46
C TYR A 73 1.70 16.84 -0.11
N TYR A 74 1.52 17.84 0.75
CA TYR A 74 1.85 19.23 0.47
C TYR A 74 2.59 19.83 1.68
N ASN A 75 3.67 20.59 1.42
CA ASN A 75 4.40 21.38 2.40
C ASN A 75 4.91 22.68 1.79
N ASP A 76 5.67 23.47 2.56
CA ASP A 76 6.21 24.77 2.12
C ASP A 76 7.08 24.67 0.87
N THR A 77 7.77 23.53 0.67
CA THR A 77 8.74 23.38 -0.41
C THR A 77 8.18 22.73 -1.66
N LYS A 78 7.21 21.80 -1.52
CA LYS A 78 6.67 21.06 -2.67
C LYS A 78 5.32 20.40 -2.40
N ALA A 79 4.64 20.06 -3.48
CA ALA A 79 3.60 19.03 -3.52
C ALA A 79 4.23 17.72 -4.04
N SER A 80 3.69 16.56 -3.69
CA SER A 80 4.12 15.29 -4.29
C SER A 80 3.07 14.20 -4.12
N PHE A 81 3.18 13.21 -5.00
CA PHE A 81 2.28 12.08 -5.07
C PHE A 81 3.09 10.78 -5.12
N TYR A 82 2.90 9.90 -4.15
CA TYR A 82 3.63 8.64 -4.07
C TYR A 82 2.72 7.43 -4.21
N VAL A 83 3.20 6.43 -4.92
CA VAL A 83 2.57 5.11 -5.01
C VAL A 83 3.23 4.16 -4.01
N LEU A 84 2.44 3.69 -3.04
CA LEU A 84 2.93 2.71 -2.08
C LEU A 84 3.30 1.39 -2.77
N CYS A 85 4.51 0.92 -2.55
CA CYS A 85 5.00 -0.36 -3.07
C CYS A 85 4.77 -0.52 -4.58
N GLU A 86 5.22 0.44 -5.37
CA GLU A 86 5.05 0.52 -6.81
C GLU A 86 5.39 -0.81 -7.53
N ASN A 87 6.56 -1.37 -7.25
CA ASN A 87 7.06 -2.61 -7.86
C ASN A 87 6.49 -3.91 -7.23
N ILE A 88 5.36 -3.84 -6.53
CA ILE A 88 4.79 -5.01 -5.82
C ILE A 88 4.37 -6.14 -6.78
N LYS A 89 3.97 -5.80 -8.01
CA LYS A 89 3.54 -6.77 -9.02
C LYS A 89 4.62 -7.79 -9.37
N LYS A 90 5.89 -7.39 -9.41
CA LYS A 90 7.04 -8.28 -9.65
C LYS A 90 7.08 -9.42 -8.64
N TYR A 91 6.90 -9.12 -7.37
CA TYR A 91 6.87 -10.13 -6.30
C TYR A 91 5.63 -11.00 -6.35
N GLU A 92 4.49 -10.45 -6.75
CA GLU A 92 3.25 -11.21 -6.89
C GLU A 92 3.30 -12.20 -8.04
N LYS A 93 3.94 -11.83 -9.17
CA LYS A 93 4.17 -12.74 -10.29
C LYS A 93 5.02 -13.95 -9.84
N GLU A 94 6.15 -13.72 -9.17
CA GLU A 94 7.01 -14.78 -8.62
C GLU A 94 6.24 -15.70 -7.67
N ILE A 95 5.44 -15.12 -6.76
CA ILE A 95 4.63 -15.90 -5.81
C ILE A 95 3.58 -16.73 -6.55
N LYS A 96 2.88 -16.17 -7.53
CA LYS A 96 1.86 -16.88 -8.32
C LYS A 96 2.46 -18.08 -9.04
N GLU A 97 3.60 -17.91 -9.70
CA GLU A 97 4.30 -18.99 -10.40
C GLU A 97 4.66 -20.15 -9.46
N TYR A 98 5.27 -19.85 -8.30
CA TYR A 98 5.60 -20.89 -7.31
C TYR A 98 4.37 -21.50 -6.65
N THR A 99 3.28 -20.76 -6.47
CA THR A 99 2.02 -21.30 -5.95
C THR A 99 1.43 -22.33 -6.90
N ILE A 100 1.31 -21.97 -8.19
CA ILE A 100 0.79 -22.89 -9.22
C ILE A 100 1.64 -24.15 -9.30
N LYS A 101 2.97 -24.00 -9.32
CA LYS A 101 3.91 -25.13 -9.36
C LYS A 101 3.78 -26.03 -8.12
N TYR A 102 3.68 -25.45 -6.93
CA TYR A 102 3.51 -26.16 -5.68
C TYR A 102 2.18 -26.94 -5.65
N GLU A 103 1.07 -26.30 -6.02
CA GLU A 103 -0.25 -26.94 -6.03
C GLU A 103 -0.32 -28.08 -7.06
N ARG A 104 0.30 -27.90 -8.25
CA ARG A 104 0.41 -28.98 -9.25
C ARG A 104 1.17 -30.19 -8.70
N GLN A 105 2.35 -29.97 -8.11
CA GLN A 105 3.14 -31.05 -7.50
C GLN A 105 2.40 -31.72 -6.34
N ARG A 106 1.68 -30.95 -5.53
CA ARG A 106 0.91 -31.44 -4.40
C ARG A 106 -0.22 -32.36 -4.85
N ARG A 107 -0.94 -32.00 -5.92
CA ARG A 107 -2.01 -32.81 -6.54
C ARG A 107 -1.45 -34.11 -7.11
N LEU A 108 -0.39 -34.04 -7.90
CA LEU A 108 0.24 -35.20 -8.53
C LEU A 108 0.73 -36.22 -7.48
N ASN A 109 1.27 -35.75 -6.36
CA ASN A 109 1.82 -36.63 -5.33
C ASN A 109 0.77 -37.15 -4.33
N ASN A 110 -0.47 -36.65 -4.35
CA ASN A 110 -1.52 -37.01 -3.39
C ASN A 110 -2.92 -36.97 -4.06
N PRO A 111 -3.14 -37.72 -5.16
CA PRO A 111 -4.43 -37.68 -5.87
C PRO A 111 -5.60 -38.09 -4.96
N GLN A 112 -5.38 -39.02 -4.04
CA GLN A 112 -6.37 -39.53 -3.09
C GLN A 112 -6.90 -38.50 -2.09
N ASN A 113 -6.26 -37.33 -1.99
CA ASN A 113 -6.65 -36.28 -1.06
C ASN A 113 -7.63 -35.27 -1.68
N TYR A 114 -8.08 -35.50 -2.91
CA TYR A 114 -8.97 -34.62 -3.62
C TYR A 114 -10.26 -35.36 -4.02
N ASP A 115 -11.40 -34.70 -3.90
CA ASP A 115 -12.70 -35.17 -4.38
C ASP A 115 -12.84 -35.03 -5.91
N GLU A 116 -13.92 -35.54 -6.48
CA GLU A 116 -14.27 -35.48 -7.92
C GLU A 116 -14.30 -34.03 -8.44
N ASN A 117 -14.61 -33.05 -7.58
CA ASN A 117 -14.61 -31.62 -7.90
C ASN A 117 -13.23 -30.96 -7.72
N GLY A 118 -12.19 -31.74 -7.42
CA GLY A 118 -10.82 -31.26 -7.19
C GLY A 118 -10.65 -30.46 -5.89
N LYS A 119 -11.59 -30.55 -4.94
CA LYS A 119 -11.46 -29.96 -3.61
C LYS A 119 -10.73 -30.90 -2.66
N ILE A 120 -10.02 -30.31 -1.68
CA ILE A 120 -9.29 -31.09 -0.67
C ILE A 120 -10.30 -31.74 0.27
N ILE A 121 -10.18 -33.06 0.45
CA ILE A 121 -10.95 -33.84 1.43
C ILE A 121 -10.52 -33.42 2.84
N LYS A 122 -11.47 -33.06 3.69
CA LYS A 122 -11.21 -32.61 5.06
C LYS A 122 -10.51 -33.72 5.87
N GLY A 123 -9.43 -33.37 6.56
CA GLY A 123 -8.62 -34.30 7.35
C GLY A 123 -7.50 -35.01 6.58
N SER A 124 -7.39 -34.83 5.26
CA SER A 124 -6.34 -35.46 4.44
C SER A 124 -4.94 -35.04 4.85
N ARG A 125 -4.03 -36.03 4.93
CA ARG A 125 -2.61 -35.79 5.18
C ARG A 125 -1.81 -35.83 3.88
N PHE A 126 -1.01 -34.78 3.63
CA PHE A 126 -0.22 -34.63 2.41
C PHE A 126 1.20 -35.16 2.59
N LYS A 127 1.62 -36.06 1.70
CA LYS A 127 3.02 -36.47 1.57
C LYS A 127 3.76 -35.49 0.66
N ASN A 128 4.89 -34.97 1.12
CA ASN A 128 5.70 -34.03 0.35
C ASN A 128 6.98 -34.74 -0.14
N THR A 129 7.17 -34.79 -1.43
CA THR A 129 8.43 -35.25 -2.04
C THR A 129 9.53 -34.21 -1.87
N LYS A 130 10.79 -34.60 -2.07
CA LYS A 130 11.95 -33.69 -2.06
C LYS A 130 11.74 -32.46 -2.98
N ASN A 131 11.14 -32.66 -4.15
CA ASN A 131 10.88 -31.58 -5.11
C ASN A 131 9.76 -30.65 -4.64
N THR A 132 8.69 -31.18 -4.05
CA THR A 132 7.62 -30.38 -3.44
C THR A 132 8.15 -29.51 -2.31
N ILE A 133 9.02 -30.07 -1.45
CA ILE A 133 9.67 -29.33 -0.36
C ILE A 133 10.55 -28.19 -0.92
N LYS A 134 11.36 -28.46 -1.97
CA LYS A 134 12.18 -27.43 -2.62
C LYS A 134 11.31 -26.29 -3.19
N THR A 135 10.18 -26.62 -3.84
CA THR A 135 9.26 -25.62 -4.37
C THR A 135 8.60 -24.81 -3.26
N LEU A 136 8.17 -25.46 -2.18
CA LEU A 136 7.61 -24.80 -1.00
C LEU A 136 8.62 -23.81 -0.37
N MET A 137 9.90 -24.20 -0.30
CA MET A 137 10.96 -23.32 0.21
C MET A 137 11.16 -22.08 -0.69
N LYS A 138 11.10 -22.25 -2.03
CA LYS A 138 11.14 -21.12 -2.98
C LYS A 138 9.95 -20.21 -2.78
N LEU A 139 8.74 -20.75 -2.64
CA LEU A 139 7.51 -19.99 -2.35
C LEU A 139 7.62 -19.19 -1.04
N LYS A 140 8.06 -19.84 0.05
CA LYS A 140 8.31 -19.16 1.35
C LYS A 140 9.32 -18.02 1.21
N ASN A 141 10.38 -18.24 0.42
CA ASN A 141 11.38 -17.20 0.16
C ASN A 141 10.81 -16.02 -0.66
N ALA A 142 9.95 -16.27 -1.65
CA ALA A 142 9.28 -15.24 -2.42
C ALA A 142 8.36 -14.38 -1.52
N TYR A 143 7.57 -14.99 -0.63
CA TYR A 143 6.80 -14.26 0.39
C TYR A 143 7.68 -13.41 1.32
N ARG A 144 8.83 -13.95 1.74
CA ARG A 144 9.79 -13.22 2.57
C ARG A 144 10.35 -11.99 1.85
N LYS A 145 10.72 -12.13 0.56
CA LYS A 145 11.19 -11.02 -0.28
C LYS A 145 10.12 -9.95 -0.39
N LYS A 146 8.86 -10.34 -0.69
CA LYS A 146 7.72 -9.43 -0.76
C LYS A 146 7.53 -8.65 0.55
N SER A 147 7.50 -9.35 1.69
CA SER A 147 7.35 -8.71 3.00
C SER A 147 8.50 -7.74 3.31
N LYS A 148 9.74 -8.11 2.97
CA LYS A 148 10.91 -7.23 3.13
C LYS A 148 10.78 -5.98 2.26
N TYR A 149 10.38 -6.13 1.00
CA TYR A 149 10.18 -5.02 0.08
C TYR A 149 9.13 -4.03 0.61
N ILE A 150 7.95 -4.53 1.03
CA ILE A 150 6.88 -3.69 1.59
C ILE A 150 7.39 -2.87 2.79
N LYS A 151 8.10 -3.52 3.72
CA LYS A 151 8.66 -2.83 4.90
C LYS A 151 9.71 -1.79 4.52
N GLN A 152 10.59 -2.12 3.59
CA GLN A 152 11.64 -1.19 3.14
C GLN A 152 11.06 0.03 2.42
N ASN A 153 10.10 -0.19 1.50
CA ASN A 153 9.46 0.89 0.77
C ASN A 153 8.70 1.83 1.72
N ASN A 154 7.87 1.30 2.62
CA ASN A 154 7.13 2.12 3.57
C ASN A 154 8.06 2.87 4.53
N ASN A 155 9.13 2.23 5.04
CA ASN A 155 10.11 2.92 5.88
C ASN A 155 10.87 4.02 5.12
N TYR A 156 11.20 3.80 3.85
CA TYR A 156 11.84 4.81 3.00
C TYR A 156 10.94 6.05 2.85
N LEU A 157 9.64 5.84 2.52
CA LEU A 157 8.69 6.95 2.40
C LEU A 157 8.49 7.70 3.72
N VAL A 158 8.38 6.98 4.85
CA VAL A 158 8.31 7.61 6.18
C VAL A 158 9.53 8.49 6.44
N ASN A 159 10.74 7.99 6.19
CA ASN A 159 11.95 8.78 6.39
C ASN A 159 11.97 10.02 5.50
N ARG A 160 11.58 9.88 4.22
CA ARG A 160 11.51 11.01 3.27
C ARG A 160 10.53 12.09 3.70
N LEU A 161 9.40 11.71 4.33
CA LEU A 161 8.44 12.67 4.88
C LEU A 161 9.01 13.37 6.13
N LEU A 162 9.61 12.61 7.04
CA LEU A 162 10.19 13.15 8.27
C LEU A 162 11.40 14.08 8.04
N GLU A 163 12.13 13.89 6.95
CA GLU A 163 13.21 14.81 6.54
C GLU A 163 12.68 16.18 6.07
N GLN A 164 11.37 16.33 5.88
CA GLN A 164 10.78 17.54 5.30
C GLN A 164 9.90 18.33 6.26
N CYS A 165 9.40 17.72 7.33
CA CYS A 165 8.50 18.35 8.28
C CYS A 165 8.58 17.72 9.67
N ASP A 166 8.22 18.48 10.69
CA ASP A 166 8.08 18.04 12.08
C ASP A 166 6.63 17.99 12.56
N LEU A 167 5.69 18.55 11.79
CA LEU A 167 4.26 18.48 12.04
C LEU A 167 3.52 17.88 10.86
N ILE A 168 2.80 16.78 11.08
CA ILE A 168 1.98 16.13 10.05
C ILE A 168 0.50 16.22 10.39
N ILE A 169 -0.29 16.75 9.47
CA ILE A 169 -1.75 16.88 9.58
C ILE A 169 -2.40 15.96 8.56
N LYS A 170 -3.29 15.07 8.99
CA LYS A 170 -3.92 14.09 8.10
C LYS A 170 -5.32 13.68 8.52
N GLU A 171 -6.05 13.06 7.57
CA GLU A 171 -7.31 12.35 7.86
C GLU A 171 -7.02 10.96 8.47
N PRO A 172 -7.64 10.60 9.62
CA PRO A 172 -7.51 9.26 10.17
C PRO A 172 -8.21 8.23 9.28
N MET A 173 -7.46 7.21 8.81
CA MET A 173 -7.95 6.17 7.92
C MET A 173 -8.11 4.83 8.62
N ASN A 174 -9.33 4.25 8.56
CA ASN A 174 -9.59 2.91 9.10
C ASN A 174 -9.38 1.82 8.03
N PHE A 175 -8.12 1.46 7.77
CA PHE A 175 -7.77 0.42 6.81
C PHE A 175 -8.33 -0.97 7.16
N LYS A 176 -8.55 -1.27 8.44
CA LYS A 176 -9.18 -2.54 8.86
C LYS A 176 -10.64 -2.61 8.41
N ALA A 177 -11.39 -1.53 8.55
CA ALA A 177 -12.77 -1.45 8.08
C ALA A 177 -12.85 -1.51 6.55
N LEU A 178 -11.95 -0.80 5.83
CA LEU A 178 -11.88 -0.82 4.37
C LEU A 178 -11.50 -2.20 3.80
N ALA A 179 -10.74 -3.00 4.54
CA ALA A 179 -10.32 -4.34 4.13
C ALA A 179 -11.40 -5.41 4.38
N LYS A 180 -12.39 -5.15 5.25
CA LYS A 180 -13.43 -6.14 5.58
C LYS A 180 -14.23 -6.54 4.36
N ARG A 181 -14.48 -7.85 4.22
CA ARG A 181 -15.47 -8.36 3.26
C ARG A 181 -16.85 -7.95 3.73
N ALA A 182 -17.71 -7.47 2.82
CA ALA A 182 -19.12 -7.32 3.13
C ALA A 182 -19.71 -8.70 3.42
N LYS A 183 -20.34 -8.89 4.59
CA LYS A 183 -20.95 -10.18 4.98
C LYS A 183 -22.15 -10.52 4.13
N GLU A 184 -22.88 -9.52 3.66
CA GLU A 184 -24.09 -9.68 2.83
C GLU A 184 -24.00 -8.80 1.60
N THR A 185 -24.15 -9.42 0.44
CA THR A 185 -24.40 -8.74 -0.81
C THR A 185 -25.91 -8.73 -1.03
N LYS A 186 -26.56 -7.57 -0.96
CA LYS A 186 -27.98 -7.44 -1.32
C LYS A 186 -28.15 -7.92 -2.77
N LYS A 187 -29.13 -8.79 -3.00
CA LYS A 187 -29.54 -9.19 -4.35
C LYS A 187 -29.84 -7.93 -5.16
N SER A 188 -29.38 -7.89 -6.38
CA SER A 188 -29.72 -6.81 -7.32
C SER A 188 -31.01 -7.18 -8.01
N ASP A 189 -31.95 -6.25 -8.11
CA ASP A 189 -33.19 -6.42 -8.89
C ASP A 189 -32.93 -6.41 -10.41
N LYS A 190 -31.67 -6.28 -10.83
CA LYS A 190 -31.26 -6.34 -12.24
C LYS A 190 -30.97 -7.77 -12.65
N ILE A 191 -31.78 -8.28 -13.57
CA ILE A 191 -31.57 -9.54 -14.29
C ILE A 191 -30.55 -9.25 -15.41
N SER A 192 -29.39 -9.92 -15.42
CA SER A 192 -28.49 -9.86 -16.57
C SER A 192 -28.83 -10.98 -17.55
N THR A 193 -29.33 -10.62 -18.69
CA THR A 193 -29.33 -11.47 -19.87
C THR A 193 -27.93 -11.41 -20.49
N SER A 194 -27.09 -12.40 -20.27
CA SER A 194 -25.85 -12.57 -21.00
C SER A 194 -26.12 -13.31 -22.30
N THR A 195 -26.31 -12.57 -23.38
CA THR A 195 -26.17 -13.14 -24.75
C THR A 195 -24.68 -13.33 -25.01
N LYS A 196 -24.17 -14.53 -24.92
CA LYS A 196 -22.90 -14.89 -25.56
C LYS A 196 -23.12 -14.91 -27.05
N LYS A 197 -22.58 -13.96 -27.78
CA LYS A 197 -22.40 -14.02 -29.22
C LYS A 197 -21.25 -14.99 -29.50
N ASP A 198 -21.56 -16.25 -29.83
CA ASP A 198 -20.64 -17.12 -30.53
C ASP A 198 -20.85 -16.88 -32.03
N GLU A 199 -19.92 -16.20 -32.65
CA GLU A 199 -19.82 -16.11 -34.12
C GLU A 199 -19.12 -17.35 -34.66
N SER A 200 -19.80 -18.48 -34.69
CA SER A 200 -19.57 -19.54 -35.67
C SER A 200 -20.54 -20.69 -35.45
N LYS A 201 -21.32 -20.94 -36.51
CA LYS A 201 -22.21 -22.09 -36.82
C LYS A 201 -23.69 -21.93 -36.48
N LYS A 202 -24.42 -21.79 -37.58
CA LYS A 202 -25.87 -22.06 -37.70
C LYS A 202 -26.19 -23.46 -37.17
N GLN A 203 -26.76 -23.51 -35.97
CA GLN A 203 -27.70 -24.55 -35.56
C GLN A 203 -28.54 -24.00 -34.41
N VAL A 204 -29.86 -24.03 -34.58
CA VAL A 204 -30.84 -23.61 -33.61
C VAL A 204 -30.82 -24.62 -32.47
N THR A 205 -30.20 -24.26 -31.37
CA THR A 205 -30.33 -24.97 -30.10
C THR A 205 -30.95 -24.03 -29.07
N LYS A 206 -32.00 -24.52 -28.41
CA LYS A 206 -32.77 -23.87 -27.37
C LYS A 206 -31.81 -23.22 -26.34
N SER A 207 -31.81 -21.88 -26.25
CA SER A 207 -31.07 -21.15 -25.23
C SER A 207 -31.69 -21.44 -23.86
N THR A 208 -31.03 -22.24 -23.07
CA THR A 208 -31.28 -22.32 -21.61
C THR A 208 -30.83 -21.01 -20.99
N CYS A 209 -31.80 -20.14 -20.73
CA CYS A 209 -31.57 -18.87 -20.01
C CYS A 209 -31.28 -19.18 -18.55
N SER A 210 -30.00 -19.26 -18.16
CA SER A 210 -29.63 -19.34 -16.76
C SER A 210 -29.77 -17.94 -16.16
N VAL A 211 -30.82 -17.75 -15.34
CA VAL A 211 -31.02 -16.51 -14.57
C VAL A 211 -29.94 -16.43 -13.50
N ALA A 212 -28.85 -15.73 -13.79
CA ALA A 212 -27.83 -15.46 -12.79
C ALA A 212 -28.25 -14.29 -11.91
N THR A 213 -28.51 -14.55 -10.66
CA THR A 213 -28.81 -13.51 -9.67
C THR A 213 -27.60 -12.59 -9.49
N LEU A 214 -27.71 -11.33 -9.93
CA LEU A 214 -26.64 -10.35 -9.79
C LEU A 214 -26.64 -9.77 -8.38
N TYR A 215 -25.52 -9.87 -7.71
CA TYR A 215 -25.31 -9.25 -6.40
C TYR A 215 -24.63 -7.88 -6.56
N LYS A 216 -25.09 -6.86 -5.81
CA LYS A 216 -24.41 -5.57 -5.75
C LYS A 216 -22.98 -5.76 -5.24
N LYS A 217 -21.99 -5.64 -6.11
CA LYS A 217 -20.57 -5.70 -5.72
C LYS A 217 -20.19 -4.42 -4.96
N LYS A 218 -19.96 -4.49 -3.64
CA LYS A 218 -19.27 -3.41 -2.93
C LYS A 218 -17.82 -3.32 -3.43
N LYS A 219 -17.33 -2.10 -3.67
CA LYS A 219 -15.91 -1.87 -3.92
C LYS A 219 -15.10 -2.40 -2.73
N ARG A 220 -14.14 -3.29 -2.98
CA ARG A 220 -13.33 -3.93 -1.96
C ARG A 220 -11.88 -3.49 -2.12
N PHE A 221 -11.34 -2.86 -1.10
CA PHE A 221 -9.96 -2.39 -1.08
C PHE A 221 -8.99 -3.41 -0.46
N GLY A 222 -9.48 -4.54 0.05
CA GLY A 222 -8.67 -5.54 0.76
C GLY A 222 -7.46 -6.04 -0.01
N SER A 223 -7.56 -6.21 -1.34
CA SER A 223 -6.42 -6.60 -2.16
C SER A 223 -5.33 -5.52 -2.17
N SER A 224 -5.69 -4.25 -2.39
CA SER A 224 -4.73 -3.14 -2.39
C SER A 224 -4.06 -2.99 -1.02
N ILE A 225 -4.87 -3.00 0.05
CA ILE A 225 -4.39 -2.87 1.43
C ILE A 225 -3.44 -4.00 1.80
N ASN A 226 -3.79 -5.26 1.48
CA ASN A 226 -2.92 -6.42 1.77
C ASN A 226 -1.63 -6.43 0.97
N LYS A 227 -1.63 -5.84 -0.23
CA LYS A 227 -0.45 -5.77 -1.09
C LYS A 227 0.54 -4.70 -0.65
N ARG A 228 0.05 -3.55 -0.20
CA ARG A 228 0.84 -2.34 0.05
C ARG A 228 1.03 -2.00 1.52
N ALA A 229 0.17 -2.56 2.40
CA ALA A 229 0.18 -2.34 3.85
C ALA A 229 0.17 -0.84 4.26
N PRO A 230 -0.82 -0.02 3.81
CA PRO A 230 -0.90 1.38 4.20
C PRO A 230 -1.05 1.55 5.72
N GLY A 231 -1.73 0.63 6.40
CA GLY A 231 -1.80 0.65 7.87
C GLY A 231 -0.44 0.47 8.56
N TYR A 232 0.50 -0.26 7.95
CA TYR A 232 1.87 -0.34 8.45
C TYR A 232 2.62 0.99 8.23
N PHE A 233 2.45 1.60 7.05
CA PHE A 233 2.99 2.94 6.77
C PHE A 233 2.54 3.95 7.84
N ASN A 234 1.22 4.02 8.09
CA ASN A 234 0.63 4.93 9.04
C ASN A 234 1.16 4.73 10.46
N SER A 235 1.11 3.49 10.98
CA SER A 235 1.65 3.18 12.32
C SER A 235 3.15 3.48 12.42
N ARG A 236 3.89 3.30 11.32
CA ARG A 236 5.32 3.59 11.29
C ARG A 236 5.58 5.09 11.27
N LEU A 237 4.83 5.85 10.49
CA LEU A 237 4.91 7.31 10.43
C LEU A 237 4.65 7.92 11.82
N GLU A 238 3.53 7.57 12.43
CA GLU A 238 3.16 8.04 13.77
C GLU A 238 4.20 7.70 14.84
N SER A 239 4.67 6.45 14.86
CA SER A 239 5.71 6.02 15.79
C SER A 239 7.04 6.73 15.58
N GLN A 240 7.41 7.02 14.33
CA GLN A 240 8.70 7.66 14.05
C GLN A 240 8.66 9.16 14.28
N ILE A 241 7.61 9.87 13.89
CA ILE A 241 7.54 11.32 14.11
C ILE A 241 7.65 11.66 15.61
N LYS A 242 6.90 10.95 16.45
CA LYS A 242 6.97 11.09 17.91
C LYS A 242 8.37 10.77 18.46
N ARG A 243 9.01 9.71 17.94
CA ARG A 243 10.37 9.34 18.34
C ARG A 243 11.41 10.41 17.99
N TYR A 244 11.24 11.10 16.88
CA TYR A 244 12.14 12.16 16.44
C TYR A 244 11.85 13.51 17.13
N GLY A 245 10.73 13.64 17.85
CA GLY A 245 10.33 14.84 18.58
C GLY A 245 9.42 15.78 17.79
N GLY A 246 8.84 15.30 16.67
CA GLY A 246 7.80 16.00 15.94
C GLY A 246 6.40 15.63 16.43
N ASP A 247 5.39 16.22 15.83
CA ASP A 247 4.00 16.05 16.21
C ASP A 247 3.12 15.57 15.06
N PHE A 248 1.92 15.11 15.41
CA PHE A 248 1.01 14.45 14.51
C PHE A 248 -0.44 14.76 14.89
N ILE A 249 -1.18 15.32 13.95
CA ILE A 249 -2.56 15.74 14.15
C ILE A 249 -3.50 14.93 13.24
N ASP A 250 -4.41 14.18 13.86
CA ASP A 250 -5.57 13.61 13.19
C ASP A 250 -6.74 14.60 13.24
N ILE A 251 -7.28 14.95 12.06
CA ILE A 251 -8.43 15.85 11.95
C ILE A 251 -9.75 15.11 12.21
N ASP A 252 -10.81 15.85 12.50
CA ASP A 252 -12.18 15.32 12.57
C ASP A 252 -12.76 15.17 11.15
N ILE A 253 -12.81 13.95 10.63
CA ILE A 253 -13.31 13.65 9.29
C ILE A 253 -14.75 14.15 9.06
N LYS A 254 -15.58 14.18 10.09
CA LYS A 254 -17.01 14.55 9.94
C LYS A 254 -17.17 16.02 9.59
N ASN A 255 -16.34 16.86 10.16
CA ASN A 255 -16.43 18.32 10.02
C ASN A 255 -15.43 18.83 8.98
N TYR A 256 -14.18 18.37 9.00
CA TYR A 256 -13.10 18.90 8.16
C TYR A 256 -13.28 18.61 6.66
N LYS A 257 -13.60 17.37 6.29
CA LYS A 257 -13.94 16.93 4.91
C LYS A 257 -13.00 17.47 3.80
N ALA A 258 -11.68 17.48 4.01
CA ALA A 258 -10.71 18.10 3.10
C ALA A 258 -10.91 17.69 1.61
N SER A 259 -11.17 16.41 1.33
CA SER A 259 -11.39 15.92 -0.03
C SER A 259 -12.67 16.45 -0.72
N GLN A 260 -13.56 17.13 0.01
CA GLN A 260 -14.87 17.58 -0.47
C GLN A 260 -14.96 19.09 -0.61
N TYR A 261 -14.26 19.88 0.20
CA TYR A 261 -14.34 21.32 0.22
C TYR A 261 -13.79 21.99 -1.05
N ASN A 262 -14.37 23.13 -1.38
CA ASN A 262 -13.83 24.15 -2.28
C ASN A 262 -13.56 25.39 -1.41
N HIS A 263 -12.31 25.85 -1.32
CA HIS A 263 -11.95 26.96 -0.45
C HIS A 263 -12.51 28.32 -0.91
N ILE A 264 -12.78 28.48 -2.24
CA ILE A 264 -13.36 29.71 -2.79
C ILE A 264 -14.85 29.82 -2.43
N THR A 265 -15.63 28.76 -2.70
CA THR A 265 -17.09 28.78 -2.44
C THR A 265 -17.42 28.43 -0.99
N LYS A 266 -16.45 27.92 -0.22
CA LYS A 266 -16.60 27.42 1.15
C LYS A 266 -17.65 26.31 1.28
N GLU A 267 -17.93 25.61 0.18
CA GLU A 267 -18.90 24.51 0.11
C GLU A 267 -18.23 23.14 0.04
N ALA A 268 -18.89 22.14 0.61
CA ALA A 268 -18.46 20.74 0.56
C ALA A 268 -19.33 19.94 -0.40
N LYS A 269 -18.75 19.45 -1.50
CA LYS A 269 -19.41 18.55 -2.45
C LYS A 269 -18.66 17.22 -2.55
N LYS A 270 -19.36 16.12 -2.29
CA LYS A 270 -18.77 14.79 -2.37
C LYS A 270 -18.52 14.38 -3.82
N PRO A 271 -17.24 14.26 -4.27
CA PRO A 271 -16.93 13.87 -5.64
C PRO A 271 -17.15 12.37 -5.84
N LYS A 272 -17.34 11.94 -7.10
CA LYS A 272 -17.31 10.52 -7.44
C LYS A 272 -15.89 9.98 -7.27
N LEU A 273 -15.76 8.69 -6.91
CA LEU A 273 -14.44 8.06 -6.71
C LEU A 273 -13.61 7.97 -8.01
N SER A 274 -14.25 8.08 -9.17
CA SER A 274 -13.59 8.12 -10.48
C SER A 274 -13.04 9.49 -10.86
N GLU A 275 -13.56 10.56 -10.27
CA GLU A 275 -13.09 11.92 -10.50
C GLU A 275 -11.74 12.10 -9.80
N ARG A 276 -10.70 12.41 -10.57
CA ARG A 276 -9.34 12.62 -10.08
C ARG A 276 -8.95 14.09 -10.03
N THR A 277 -9.70 14.91 -10.73
CA THR A 277 -9.53 16.35 -10.80
C THR A 277 -10.75 17.09 -10.26
N LYS A 278 -10.57 18.33 -9.88
CA LYS A 278 -11.59 19.28 -9.49
C LYS A 278 -11.37 20.61 -10.17
N LEU A 279 -12.44 21.34 -10.45
CA LEU A 279 -12.39 22.74 -10.86
C LEU A 279 -12.54 23.61 -9.60
N ILE A 280 -11.56 24.48 -9.34
CA ILE A 280 -11.53 25.44 -8.24
C ILE A 280 -11.40 26.84 -8.86
N GLY A 281 -12.49 27.61 -8.87
CA GLY A 281 -12.56 28.81 -9.70
C GLY A 281 -12.43 28.46 -11.18
N LYS A 282 -11.38 28.95 -11.83
CA LYS A 282 -11.01 28.64 -13.23
C LYS A 282 -9.91 27.58 -13.37
N ASP A 283 -9.33 27.14 -12.26
CA ASP A 283 -8.13 26.29 -12.26
C ASP A 283 -8.49 24.83 -12.01
N ILE A 284 -7.85 23.93 -12.77
CA ILE A 284 -7.99 22.48 -12.60
C ILE A 284 -6.96 22.01 -11.57
N VAL A 285 -7.42 21.32 -10.52
CA VAL A 285 -6.55 20.78 -9.47
C VAL A 285 -6.65 19.26 -9.41
N GLN A 286 -5.53 18.60 -9.13
CA GLN A 286 -5.51 17.18 -8.81
C GLN A 286 -6.09 16.98 -7.40
N ARG A 287 -7.15 16.18 -7.29
CA ARG A 287 -8.00 16.08 -6.11
C ARG A 287 -7.26 15.70 -4.83
N ASP A 288 -6.35 14.72 -4.91
CA ASP A 288 -5.67 14.18 -3.74
C ASP A 288 -4.54 15.15 -3.27
N LEU A 289 -3.86 15.84 -4.21
CA LEU A 289 -2.92 16.93 -3.88
C LEU A 289 -3.64 18.13 -3.27
N TYR A 290 -4.80 18.49 -3.81
CA TYR A 290 -5.62 19.58 -3.27
C TYR A 290 -6.17 19.25 -1.86
N SER A 291 -6.52 17.96 -1.61
CA SER A 291 -6.88 17.51 -0.27
C SER A 291 -5.71 17.67 0.71
N ALA A 292 -4.49 17.31 0.30
CA ALA A 292 -3.29 17.51 1.10
C ALA A 292 -2.98 19.00 1.35
N PHE A 293 -3.21 19.87 0.36
CA PHE A 293 -3.11 21.32 0.52
C PHE A 293 -4.11 21.86 1.54
N LEU A 294 -5.38 21.44 1.48
CA LEU A 294 -6.39 21.86 2.47
C LEU A 294 -6.06 21.35 3.88
N LEU A 295 -5.43 20.18 4.02
CA LEU A 295 -4.91 19.69 5.30
C LEU A 295 -3.74 20.53 5.80
N TYR A 296 -2.87 21.00 4.92
CA TYR A 296 -1.79 21.92 5.27
C TYR A 296 -2.35 23.25 5.81
N CYS A 297 -3.42 23.79 5.20
CA CYS A 297 -4.12 24.99 5.65
C CYS A 297 -5.00 24.72 6.89
N TYR A 298 -4.46 24.01 7.86
CA TYR A 298 -5.12 23.60 9.08
C TYR A 298 -5.31 24.78 10.04
N LYS A 299 -6.54 25.01 10.50
CA LYS A 299 -6.86 25.96 11.57
C LYS A 299 -7.00 25.22 12.89
N ASP A 300 -7.90 24.26 12.95
CA ASP A 300 -8.13 23.35 14.06
C ASP A 300 -8.65 21.99 13.55
N LYS A 301 -8.94 21.03 14.43
CA LYS A 301 -9.36 19.68 14.04
C LYS A 301 -10.63 19.62 13.19
N SER A 302 -11.43 20.68 13.19
CA SER A 302 -12.73 20.73 12.52
C SER A 302 -12.80 21.76 11.40
N HIS A 303 -11.85 22.70 11.33
CA HIS A 303 -11.92 23.84 10.42
C HIS A 303 -10.64 24.02 9.60
N ILE A 304 -10.84 24.38 8.34
CA ILE A 304 -9.82 24.81 7.38
C ILE A 304 -9.59 26.32 7.53
N ASN A 305 -8.37 26.74 7.40
CA ASN A 305 -8.02 28.16 7.33
C ASN A 305 -8.15 28.63 5.87
N PHE A 306 -9.33 29.12 5.49
CA PHE A 306 -9.60 29.53 4.11
C PHE A 306 -8.78 30.76 3.69
N ASP A 307 -8.47 31.68 4.60
CA ASP A 307 -7.63 32.84 4.30
C ASP A 307 -6.21 32.43 3.94
N GLU A 308 -5.67 31.41 4.63
CA GLU A 308 -4.39 30.81 4.30
C GLU A 308 -4.45 30.08 2.96
N CYS A 309 -5.57 29.38 2.67
CA CYS A 309 -5.77 28.74 1.36
C CYS A 309 -5.73 29.77 0.22
N GLU A 310 -6.43 30.88 0.32
CA GLU A 310 -6.44 31.93 -0.70
C GLU A 310 -5.04 32.50 -0.94
N LYS A 311 -4.29 32.78 0.13
CA LYS A 311 -2.90 33.29 0.04
C LYS A 311 -1.96 32.32 -0.66
N LEU A 312 -2.08 31.02 -0.37
CA LEU A 312 -1.15 30.00 -0.83
C LEU A 312 -1.62 29.27 -2.10
N PHE A 313 -2.83 29.55 -2.60
CA PHE A 313 -3.38 28.77 -3.72
C PHE A 313 -2.55 28.88 -5.01
N LYS A 314 -2.03 30.07 -5.31
CA LYS A 314 -1.15 30.28 -6.48
C LYS A 314 0.16 29.48 -6.36
N ASP A 315 0.75 29.44 -5.17
CA ASP A 315 1.93 28.63 -4.88
C ASP A 315 1.63 27.13 -4.99
N PHE A 316 0.47 26.71 -4.49
CA PHE A 316 -0.01 25.32 -4.65
C PHE A 316 -0.12 24.95 -6.13
N LEU A 317 -0.70 25.80 -6.98
CA LEU A 317 -0.81 25.54 -8.43
C LEU A 317 0.56 25.36 -9.09
N ASN A 318 1.53 26.20 -8.75
CA ASN A 318 2.89 26.11 -9.27
C ASN A 318 3.56 24.77 -8.85
N LYS A 319 3.42 24.39 -7.58
CA LYS A 319 3.96 23.11 -7.05
C LYS A 319 3.26 21.91 -7.66
N GLN A 320 1.94 21.98 -7.87
CA GLN A 320 1.17 20.95 -8.56
C GLN A 320 1.66 20.79 -10.01
N GLU A 321 1.86 21.89 -10.74
CA GLU A 321 2.34 21.85 -12.13
C GLU A 321 3.73 21.20 -12.21
N GLN A 322 4.62 21.53 -11.30
CA GLN A 322 5.93 20.89 -11.21
C GLN A 322 5.80 19.38 -10.95
N THR A 323 4.95 18.98 -10.01
CA THR A 323 4.69 17.56 -9.70
C THR A 323 4.14 16.82 -10.91
N ILE A 324 3.21 17.42 -11.65
CA ILE A 324 2.64 16.83 -12.87
C ILE A 324 3.70 16.68 -13.96
N LYS A 325 4.57 17.67 -14.13
CA LYS A 325 5.69 17.59 -15.08
C LYS A 325 6.65 16.45 -14.72
N GLU A 326 7.04 16.33 -13.46
CA GLU A 326 7.91 15.25 -12.97
C GLU A 326 7.27 13.87 -13.19
N GLU A 327 6.00 13.69 -12.86
CA GLU A 327 5.26 12.43 -13.06
C GLU A 327 5.14 12.09 -14.56
N ARG A 328 4.88 13.06 -15.44
CA ARG A 328 4.87 12.85 -16.89
C ARG A 328 6.22 12.45 -17.44
N MET A 329 7.30 13.05 -16.96
CA MET A 329 8.65 12.66 -17.35
C MET A 329 8.95 11.23 -16.94
N LEU A 330 8.62 10.84 -15.72
CA LEU A 330 8.74 9.47 -15.22
C LEU A 330 7.88 8.48 -16.04
N TYR A 331 6.65 8.88 -16.39
CA TYR A 331 5.76 8.08 -17.24
C TYR A 331 6.35 7.85 -18.63
N ASN A 332 6.83 8.90 -19.30
CA ASN A 332 7.44 8.80 -20.61
C ASN A 332 8.71 7.93 -20.60
N TYR A 333 9.50 8.01 -19.52
CA TYR A 333 10.65 7.14 -19.31
C TYR A 333 10.23 5.67 -19.16
N ALA A 334 9.18 5.43 -18.37
CA ALA A 334 8.67 4.08 -18.10
C ALA A 334 7.94 3.44 -19.29
N ILE A 335 7.33 4.22 -20.19
CA ILE A 335 6.79 3.69 -21.46
C ILE A 335 7.93 3.10 -22.31
N LYS A 336 9.15 3.69 -22.27
CA LYS A 336 10.31 3.13 -22.94
C LYS A 336 10.82 1.84 -22.30
N GLU A 337 10.55 1.62 -20.99
CA GLU A 337 10.97 0.41 -20.24
C GLU A 337 9.84 -0.63 -19.98
N LYS A 338 8.61 -0.40 -20.47
CA LYS A 338 7.40 -1.27 -20.39
C LYS A 338 6.55 -1.30 -19.10
N GLU A 339 5.27 -0.86 -19.29
CA GLU A 339 3.98 -1.48 -18.85
C GLU A 339 3.52 -1.44 -17.39
N GLU A 340 4.28 -1.11 -16.38
CA GLU A 340 3.80 -1.22 -14.99
C GLU A 340 3.30 0.08 -14.34
N LEU A 341 3.63 1.21 -14.89
CA LEU A 341 3.24 2.54 -14.38
C LEU A 341 1.82 2.99 -14.76
N ASP A 342 1.23 2.40 -15.79
CA ASP A 342 -0.09 2.78 -16.31
C ASP A 342 -1.22 2.93 -15.27
N LYS A 343 -1.24 2.06 -14.25
CA LYS A 343 -2.28 2.12 -13.22
C LYS A 343 -2.05 3.21 -12.18
N ALA A 344 -0.81 3.56 -11.92
CA ALA A 344 -0.47 4.63 -10.99
C ALA A 344 -0.85 5.99 -11.59
N HIS A 345 -0.51 6.19 -12.86
CA HIS A 345 -0.83 7.43 -13.59
C HIS A 345 -2.33 7.63 -13.81
N LYS A 346 -3.09 6.56 -14.08
CA LYS A 346 -4.57 6.62 -14.06
C LYS A 346 -5.14 7.06 -12.73
N ASN A 347 -4.49 6.69 -11.62
CA ASN A 347 -4.91 7.12 -10.29
C ASN A 347 -4.54 8.57 -10.00
N PHE A 348 -3.51 9.09 -10.65
CA PHE A 348 -3.11 10.49 -10.53
C PHE A 348 -3.98 11.43 -11.38
N GLY A 349 -4.58 10.94 -12.46
CA GLY A 349 -5.44 11.72 -13.36
C GLY A 349 -4.66 12.56 -14.37
N LEU A 350 -3.50 12.08 -14.84
CA LEU A 350 -2.65 12.82 -15.79
C LEU A 350 -3.31 13.12 -17.13
N ASN A 351 -4.32 12.34 -17.53
CA ASN A 351 -5.05 12.57 -18.78
C ASN A 351 -6.01 13.76 -18.72
N ASP A 352 -6.25 14.29 -17.53
CA ASP A 352 -7.18 15.40 -17.30
C ASP A 352 -6.48 16.77 -17.32
N PHE A 353 -5.15 16.79 -17.57
CA PHE A 353 -4.29 17.99 -17.62
C PHE A 353 -3.70 18.27 -18.99
#